data_c0e2e0b9ef92820402b07200c6463a3c
#
_entry.id   c0e2e0b9ef92820402b07200c6463a3c
#
_cell.length_a   1.000
_cell.length_b   1.000
_cell.length_c   1.000
_cell.angle_alpha   90.00
_cell.angle_beta   90.00
_cell.angle_gamma   90.00
#
_symmetry.space_group_name_H-M   'P 1'
#
loop_
_entity.id
_entity.type
_entity.pdbx_description
1 polymer ?
#
loop_
_entity_poly.entity_id
_entity_poly.type
_entity_poly.pdbx_seq_one_letter_code
_entity_poly.pdbx_strand_id
1 'polypeptide(L)'
;MKVGLDGTVHIPPQTVPLSSYLSPEARAYVTNRLLHPDPAPDPDIKKERARIDAHLAPLIDKQKARYPVEMQAATIGGVKTLVLTPKDGITAKNQHRVLINLHGGGFSVCAPTCGIIESIPIAGLGKIKVITVDYRQGPEYKFPAASEDVASVYRELLKQYKAESIGIFGCSAGGMLTAESVAWFQTHDLPRPGAIGIFCASAGDFGGDAEYTTPPLDGRMPPAIRSGDGRMHLSYFADADMHDPMVSPVASAEVLGKFPPTLILSGTRAFDYSAGINTHNQLTKLGVEAELHLWDGLFHGFYYDPDVPESRETYDVTVKFFDKRLRE
;
A
#
# COMPACT_ATOMS: atom_id res chain seq x y z
N MET A 1 3.89 24.73 27.03
CA MET A 1 3.31 24.74 25.69
C MET A 1 3.33 26.18 25.19
N LYS A 2 3.83 26.40 24.00
CA LYS A 2 3.79 27.71 23.32
C LYS A 2 3.02 27.55 22.01
N VAL A 3 2.25 28.56 21.64
CA VAL A 3 1.48 28.58 20.40
C VAL A 3 1.94 29.77 19.57
N GLY A 4 2.30 29.51 18.32
CA GLY A 4 2.63 30.55 17.33
C GLY A 4 1.38 31.29 16.83
N LEU A 5 1.56 32.47 16.23
CA LEU A 5 0.46 33.23 15.64
C LEU A 5 -0.16 32.54 14.42
N ASP A 6 0.57 31.63 13.79
CA ASP A 6 0.17 30.77 12.68
C ASP A 6 -0.53 29.46 13.14
N GLY A 7 -0.72 29.31 14.47
CA GLY A 7 -1.29 28.09 15.06
C GLY A 7 -0.28 26.98 15.34
N THR A 8 1.01 27.17 15.03
CA THR A 8 2.06 26.18 15.35
C THR A 8 2.13 25.94 16.86
N VAL A 9 2.10 24.68 17.29
CA VAL A 9 2.18 24.30 18.70
C VAL A 9 3.56 23.70 19.00
N HIS A 10 4.29 24.31 19.93
CA HIS A 10 5.54 23.78 20.45
C HIS A 10 5.24 22.87 21.65
N ILE A 11 5.31 21.56 21.41
CA ILE A 11 5.06 20.54 22.43
C ILE A 11 6.33 20.34 23.26
N PRO A 12 6.27 20.44 24.60
CA PRO A 12 7.41 20.11 25.44
C PRO A 12 7.68 18.61 25.39
N PRO A 13 8.87 18.14 25.82
CA PRO A 13 9.15 16.72 25.94
C PRO A 13 8.07 16.01 26.74
N GLN A 14 7.55 14.91 26.19
CA GLN A 14 6.52 14.09 26.82
C GLN A 14 6.83 12.61 26.67
N THR A 15 6.35 11.79 27.62
CA THR A 15 6.40 10.33 27.51
C THR A 15 5.08 9.84 26.94
N VAL A 16 5.16 9.09 25.85
CA VAL A 16 3.97 8.51 25.19
C VAL A 16 4.04 6.99 25.35
N PRO A 17 3.17 6.38 26.17
CA PRO A 17 3.13 4.92 26.32
C PRO A 17 2.61 4.26 25.04
N LEU A 18 2.75 2.94 24.98
CA LEU A 18 2.06 2.15 23.95
C LEU A 18 0.55 2.24 24.15
N SER A 19 -0.19 2.18 23.05
CA SER A 19 -1.66 2.17 23.07
C SER A 19 -2.20 1.05 23.97
N SER A 20 -3.24 1.35 24.73
CA SER A 20 -3.94 0.35 25.56
C SER A 20 -4.79 -0.63 24.73
N TYR A 21 -5.05 -0.32 23.46
CA TYR A 21 -5.86 -1.14 22.55
C TYR A 21 -5.05 -2.22 21.84
N LEU A 22 -3.71 -2.19 21.91
CA LEU A 22 -2.87 -3.23 21.30
C LEU A 22 -3.06 -4.57 22.01
N SER A 23 -3.17 -5.64 21.22
CA SER A 23 -3.05 -7.01 21.74
C SER A 23 -1.69 -7.24 22.41
N PRO A 24 -1.53 -8.24 23.26
CA PRO A 24 -0.23 -8.58 23.85
C PRO A 24 0.85 -8.81 22.78
N GLU A 25 0.50 -9.48 21.69
CA GLU A 25 1.39 -9.78 20.56
C GLU A 25 1.77 -8.51 19.80
N ALA A 26 0.81 -7.64 19.51
CA ALA A 26 1.08 -6.35 18.85
C ALA A 26 1.94 -5.45 19.74
N ARG A 27 1.70 -5.46 21.05
CA ARG A 27 2.52 -4.73 22.04
C ARG A 27 3.97 -5.22 22.02
N ALA A 28 4.18 -6.55 22.02
CA ALA A 28 5.51 -7.14 21.91
C ALA A 28 6.18 -6.78 20.56
N TYR A 29 5.44 -6.85 19.46
CA TYR A 29 5.90 -6.51 18.12
C TYR A 29 6.35 -5.05 18.01
N VAL A 30 5.51 -4.11 18.44
CA VAL A 30 5.83 -2.67 18.45
C VAL A 30 7.02 -2.37 19.37
N THR A 31 7.06 -2.97 20.58
CA THR A 31 8.18 -2.81 21.51
C THR A 31 9.49 -3.27 20.89
N ASN A 32 9.50 -4.47 20.28
CA ASN A 32 10.69 -5.01 19.63
C ASN A 32 11.19 -4.08 18.51
N ARG A 33 10.28 -3.56 17.68
CA ARG A 33 10.61 -2.61 16.61
C ARG A 33 11.24 -1.32 17.16
N LEU A 34 10.68 -0.76 18.23
CA LEU A 34 11.19 0.47 18.85
C LEU A 34 12.56 0.29 19.50
N LEU A 35 12.83 -0.89 20.09
CA LEU A 35 14.13 -1.22 20.67
C LEU A 35 15.20 -1.57 19.63
N HIS A 36 14.79 -2.01 18.44
CA HIS A 36 15.68 -2.44 17.37
C HIS A 36 15.29 -1.73 16.05
N PRO A 37 15.50 -0.41 15.96
CA PRO A 37 15.13 0.34 14.76
C PRO A 37 15.92 -0.13 13.54
N ASP A 38 15.29 -0.08 12.39
CA ASP A 38 15.96 -0.39 11.11
C ASP A 38 17.20 0.50 10.91
N PRO A 39 18.30 -0.04 10.39
CA PRO A 39 19.45 0.77 10.04
C PRO A 39 19.10 1.77 8.95
N ALA A 40 19.92 2.81 8.81
CA ALA A 40 19.81 3.74 7.70
C ALA A 40 19.92 2.98 6.36
N PRO A 41 19.18 3.40 5.32
CA PRO A 41 19.27 2.79 3.99
C PRO A 41 20.70 2.80 3.43
N ASP A 42 21.10 1.71 2.78
CA ASP A 42 22.39 1.67 2.06
C ASP A 42 22.27 2.56 0.80
N PRO A 43 23.25 3.46 0.54
CA PRO A 43 23.24 4.30 -0.65
C PRO A 43 23.39 3.49 -1.97
N ASP A 44 23.94 2.28 -1.92
CA ASP A 44 23.93 1.35 -3.03
C ASP A 44 22.59 0.64 -3.12
N ILE A 45 21.78 1.00 -4.09
CA ILE A 45 20.42 0.46 -4.25
C ILE A 45 20.40 -1.07 -4.37
N LYS A 46 21.42 -1.70 -4.94
CA LYS A 46 21.48 -3.17 -5.06
C LYS A 46 21.68 -3.82 -3.69
N LYS A 47 22.54 -3.23 -2.86
CA LYS A 47 22.74 -3.70 -1.49
C LYS A 47 21.51 -3.47 -0.64
N GLU A 48 20.87 -2.32 -0.80
CA GLU A 48 19.63 -2.00 -0.07
C GLU A 48 18.50 -2.97 -0.43
N ARG A 49 18.30 -3.28 -1.71
CA ARG A 49 17.33 -4.30 -2.15
C ARG A 49 17.61 -5.65 -1.51
N ALA A 50 18.87 -6.11 -1.58
CA ALA A 50 19.27 -7.39 -0.98
C ALA A 50 19.08 -7.41 0.56
N ARG A 51 19.36 -6.29 1.24
CA ARG A 51 19.18 -6.14 2.68
C ARG A 51 17.71 -6.25 3.07
N ILE A 52 16.83 -5.55 2.37
CA ILE A 52 15.38 -5.58 2.62
C ILE A 52 14.81 -6.97 2.33
N ASP A 53 15.19 -7.58 1.22
CA ASP A 53 14.74 -8.92 0.87
C ASP A 53 15.15 -9.95 1.93
N ALA A 54 16.39 -9.89 2.42
CA ALA A 54 16.88 -10.76 3.48
C ALA A 54 16.14 -10.53 4.81
N HIS A 55 15.84 -9.27 5.16
CA HIS A 55 15.13 -8.90 6.36
C HIS A 55 13.68 -9.43 6.35
N LEU A 56 13.01 -9.35 5.21
CA LEU A 56 11.61 -9.72 5.07
C LEU A 56 11.37 -11.20 4.73
N ALA A 57 12.38 -11.90 4.22
CA ALA A 57 12.25 -13.32 3.83
C ALA A 57 11.64 -14.23 4.91
N PRO A 58 11.98 -14.12 6.21
CA PRO A 58 11.36 -14.94 7.26
C PRO A 58 9.84 -14.76 7.38
N LEU A 59 9.31 -13.58 7.03
CA LEU A 59 7.88 -13.31 7.05
C LEU A 59 7.13 -14.08 5.97
N ILE A 60 7.77 -14.32 4.82
CA ILE A 60 7.20 -15.14 3.74
C ILE A 60 6.96 -16.58 4.24
N ASP A 61 7.89 -17.13 4.98
CA ASP A 61 7.75 -18.51 5.51
C ASP A 61 6.62 -18.58 6.55
N LYS A 62 6.51 -17.59 7.44
CA LYS A 62 5.39 -17.46 8.38
C LYS A 62 4.05 -17.34 7.64
N GLN A 63 3.98 -16.49 6.61
CA GLN A 63 2.78 -16.31 5.79
C GLN A 63 2.37 -17.62 5.09
N LYS A 64 3.32 -18.30 4.44
CA LYS A 64 3.07 -19.59 3.76
C LYS A 64 2.60 -20.69 4.70
N ALA A 65 3.15 -20.73 5.92
CA ALA A 65 2.76 -21.71 6.92
C ALA A 65 1.29 -21.55 7.34
N ARG A 66 0.82 -20.30 7.40
CA ARG A 66 -0.55 -19.98 7.83
C ARG A 66 -1.55 -19.94 6.68
N TYR A 67 -1.13 -19.48 5.52
CA TYR A 67 -1.96 -19.29 4.32
C TYR A 67 -1.32 -20.00 3.12
N PRO A 68 -1.49 -21.32 3.00
CA PRO A 68 -0.83 -22.10 1.95
C PRO A 68 -1.25 -21.67 0.55
N VAL A 69 -0.27 -21.25 -0.26
CA VAL A 69 -0.46 -20.86 -1.66
C VAL A 69 0.56 -21.56 -2.56
N GLU A 70 0.20 -21.73 -3.82
CA GLU A 70 1.12 -22.01 -4.92
C GLU A 70 1.53 -20.69 -5.56
N MET A 71 2.79 -20.59 -5.97
CA MET A 71 3.34 -19.38 -6.60
C MET A 71 3.99 -19.77 -7.93
N GLN A 72 3.57 -19.12 -8.99
CA GLN A 72 4.06 -19.36 -10.33
C GLN A 72 4.52 -18.06 -10.98
N ALA A 73 5.77 -17.99 -11.41
CA ALA A 73 6.27 -16.87 -12.21
C ALA A 73 5.57 -16.85 -13.58
N ALA A 74 5.19 -15.65 -14.02
CA ALA A 74 4.55 -15.43 -15.31
C ALA A 74 5.02 -14.10 -15.93
N THR A 75 4.72 -13.90 -17.20
CA THR A 75 4.83 -12.61 -17.89
C THR A 75 3.47 -12.27 -18.45
N ILE A 76 2.88 -11.17 -17.97
CA ILE A 76 1.54 -10.71 -18.36
C ILE A 76 1.69 -9.31 -18.96
N GLY A 77 1.20 -9.10 -20.17
CA GLY A 77 1.34 -7.82 -20.85
C GLY A 77 2.80 -7.37 -21.05
N GLY A 78 3.75 -8.31 -21.12
CA GLY A 78 5.19 -8.03 -21.20
C GLY A 78 5.88 -7.72 -19.87
N VAL A 79 5.13 -7.67 -18.77
CA VAL A 79 5.64 -7.37 -17.42
C VAL A 79 5.81 -8.65 -16.62
N LYS A 80 6.91 -8.76 -15.85
CA LYS A 80 7.11 -9.88 -14.91
C LYS A 80 6.06 -9.83 -13.82
N THR A 81 5.49 -10.97 -13.52
CA THR A 81 4.47 -11.14 -12.47
C THR A 81 4.69 -12.42 -11.71
N LEU A 82 4.13 -12.51 -10.52
CA LEU A 82 4.01 -13.75 -9.79
C LEU A 82 2.52 -14.02 -9.52
N VAL A 83 2.03 -15.17 -9.94
CA VAL A 83 0.64 -15.60 -9.74
C VAL A 83 0.58 -16.43 -8.47
N LEU A 84 -0.24 -16.02 -7.51
CA LEU A 84 -0.49 -16.74 -6.28
C LEU A 84 -1.89 -17.36 -6.33
N THR A 85 -1.95 -18.67 -6.07
CA THR A 85 -3.21 -19.43 -6.05
C THR A 85 -3.30 -20.20 -4.73
N PRO A 86 -4.45 -20.16 -4.03
CA PRO A 86 -4.63 -20.92 -2.78
C PRO A 86 -4.50 -22.41 -3.05
N LYS A 87 -3.72 -23.15 -2.23
CA LYS A 87 -3.48 -24.59 -2.41
C LYS A 87 -4.73 -25.45 -2.30
N ASP A 88 -5.70 -25.03 -1.52
CA ASP A 88 -6.97 -25.71 -1.33
C ASP A 88 -8.06 -25.25 -2.34
N GLY A 89 -7.64 -24.52 -3.38
CA GLY A 89 -8.45 -24.14 -4.52
C GLY A 89 -9.11 -22.77 -4.42
N ILE A 90 -9.50 -22.26 -5.58
CA ILE A 90 -10.27 -21.04 -5.75
C ILE A 90 -11.75 -21.39 -5.56
N THR A 91 -12.49 -20.58 -4.77
CA THR A 91 -13.94 -20.80 -4.61
C THR A 91 -14.70 -20.56 -5.92
N ALA A 92 -15.88 -21.17 -6.07
CA ALA A 92 -16.69 -21.06 -7.29
C ALA A 92 -16.93 -19.59 -7.68
N LYS A 93 -17.30 -18.72 -6.72
CA LYS A 93 -17.53 -17.29 -6.95
C LYS A 93 -16.29 -16.52 -7.39
N ASN A 94 -15.09 -17.00 -7.06
CA ASN A 94 -13.84 -16.34 -7.39
C ASN A 94 -13.18 -16.87 -8.67
N GLN A 95 -13.80 -17.82 -9.36
CA GLN A 95 -13.27 -18.38 -10.61
C GLN A 95 -13.11 -17.34 -11.72
N HIS A 96 -13.99 -16.34 -11.73
CA HIS A 96 -13.98 -15.24 -12.70
C HIS A 96 -13.52 -13.91 -12.08
N ARG A 97 -12.92 -13.94 -10.89
CA ARG A 97 -12.36 -12.79 -10.17
C ARG A 97 -10.85 -12.91 -10.03
N VAL A 98 -10.19 -11.77 -10.03
CA VAL A 98 -8.74 -11.69 -9.81
C VAL A 98 -8.38 -10.43 -9.06
N LEU A 99 -7.36 -10.52 -8.22
CA LEU A 99 -6.75 -9.36 -7.58
C LEU A 99 -5.37 -9.11 -8.18
N ILE A 100 -5.04 -7.85 -8.40
CA ILE A 100 -3.72 -7.36 -8.76
C ILE A 100 -3.12 -6.73 -7.50
N ASN A 101 -1.94 -7.18 -7.11
CA ASN A 101 -1.17 -6.54 -6.04
C ASN A 101 -0.04 -5.69 -6.65
N LEU A 102 0.11 -4.50 -6.11
CA LEU A 102 1.19 -3.57 -6.39
C LEU A 102 2.00 -3.40 -5.11
N HIS A 103 3.24 -3.89 -5.11
CA HIS A 103 4.03 -3.97 -3.90
C HIS A 103 4.51 -2.62 -3.36
N GLY A 104 4.77 -2.56 -2.06
CA GLY A 104 5.43 -1.43 -1.41
C GLY A 104 6.91 -1.31 -1.75
N GLY A 105 7.61 -0.40 -1.07
CA GLY A 105 9.06 -0.24 -1.19
C GLY A 105 9.52 1.08 -1.81
N GLY A 106 8.73 2.15 -1.65
CA GLY A 106 9.14 3.51 -2.05
C GLY A 106 9.49 3.66 -3.53
N PHE A 107 8.88 2.87 -4.41
CA PHE A 107 9.19 2.80 -5.84
C PHE A 107 10.66 2.51 -6.15
N SER A 108 11.39 1.85 -5.26
CA SER A 108 12.83 1.61 -5.45
C SER A 108 13.32 0.25 -4.96
N VAL A 109 12.62 -0.38 -4.04
CA VAL A 109 13.04 -1.64 -3.39
C VAL A 109 11.89 -2.63 -3.26
N CYS A 110 12.18 -3.82 -2.72
CA CYS A 110 11.21 -4.80 -2.23
C CYS A 110 10.46 -5.60 -3.31
N ALA A 111 10.86 -5.55 -4.57
CA ALA A 111 10.36 -6.43 -5.61
C ALA A 111 11.20 -7.73 -5.69
N PRO A 112 10.60 -8.94 -5.69
CA PRO A 112 9.15 -9.22 -5.54
C PRO A 112 8.71 -9.44 -4.07
N THR A 113 9.59 -9.29 -3.09
CA THR A 113 9.43 -9.75 -1.70
C THR A 113 8.18 -9.15 -1.02
N CYS A 114 7.98 -7.83 -1.09
CA CYS A 114 6.79 -7.19 -0.53
C CYS A 114 5.51 -7.69 -1.21
N GLY A 115 5.53 -7.82 -2.53
CA GLY A 115 4.38 -8.33 -3.27
C GLY A 115 3.98 -9.74 -2.84
N ILE A 116 4.95 -10.60 -2.53
CA ILE A 116 4.71 -11.94 -2.00
C ILE A 116 4.05 -11.86 -0.62
N ILE A 117 4.61 -11.07 0.30
CA ILE A 117 4.10 -10.91 1.67
C ILE A 117 2.68 -10.34 1.66
N GLU A 118 2.43 -9.32 0.86
CA GLU A 118 1.12 -8.68 0.75
C GLU A 118 0.06 -9.59 0.12
N SER A 119 0.47 -10.49 -0.79
CA SER A 119 -0.44 -11.32 -1.58
C SER A 119 -0.79 -12.66 -0.93
N ILE A 120 0.13 -13.29 -0.21
CA ILE A 120 -0.08 -14.63 0.38
C ILE A 120 -1.34 -14.69 1.24
N PRO A 121 -1.53 -13.82 2.26
CA PRO A 121 -2.69 -13.92 3.14
C PRO A 121 -4.00 -13.64 2.40
N ILE A 122 -3.98 -12.72 1.43
CA ILE A 122 -5.18 -12.35 0.67
C ILE A 122 -5.59 -13.48 -0.28
N ALA A 123 -4.62 -14.11 -0.96
CA ALA A 123 -4.90 -15.27 -1.81
C ALA A 123 -5.39 -16.48 -0.99
N GLY A 124 -4.66 -16.81 0.08
CA GLY A 124 -4.94 -17.99 0.90
C GLY A 124 -6.25 -17.88 1.68
N LEU A 125 -6.52 -16.74 2.32
CA LEU A 125 -7.74 -16.49 3.09
C LEU A 125 -8.95 -16.22 2.17
N GLY A 126 -8.77 -15.39 1.15
CA GLY A 126 -9.82 -14.99 0.22
C GLY A 126 -10.20 -16.07 -0.77
N LYS A 127 -9.41 -17.14 -0.89
CA LYS A 127 -9.60 -18.20 -1.90
C LYS A 127 -9.77 -17.63 -3.30
N ILE A 128 -8.92 -16.66 -3.63
CA ILE A 128 -8.91 -15.89 -4.88
C ILE A 128 -7.50 -15.87 -5.47
N LYS A 129 -7.39 -15.80 -6.78
CA LYS A 129 -6.12 -15.59 -7.46
C LYS A 129 -5.62 -14.17 -7.21
N VAL A 130 -4.35 -14.03 -6.84
CA VAL A 130 -3.66 -12.73 -6.72
C VAL A 130 -2.46 -12.73 -7.67
N ILE A 131 -2.30 -11.66 -8.43
CA ILE A 131 -1.19 -11.44 -9.33
C ILE A 131 -0.40 -10.25 -8.82
N THR A 132 0.81 -10.48 -8.29
CA THR A 132 1.70 -9.38 -7.91
C THR A 132 2.56 -8.97 -9.10
N VAL A 133 2.66 -7.66 -9.31
CA VAL A 133 3.32 -7.06 -10.48
C VAL A 133 4.72 -6.58 -10.09
N ASP A 134 5.74 -7.05 -10.77
CA ASP A 134 7.12 -6.55 -10.67
C ASP A 134 7.27 -5.34 -11.63
N TYR A 135 6.67 -4.22 -11.21
CA TYR A 135 6.65 -3.00 -12.00
C TYR A 135 8.00 -2.29 -12.01
N ARG A 136 8.29 -1.54 -13.07
CA ARG A 136 9.49 -0.72 -13.21
C ARG A 136 9.56 0.35 -12.13
N GLN A 137 10.69 0.39 -11.40
CA GLN A 137 10.88 1.27 -10.25
C GLN A 137 12.19 2.08 -10.38
N GLY A 138 12.31 3.10 -9.55
CA GLY A 138 13.53 3.91 -9.46
C GLY A 138 14.69 3.16 -8.77
N PRO A 139 15.89 3.68 -8.89
CA PRO A 139 16.25 4.87 -9.68
C PRO A 139 16.38 4.61 -11.20
N GLU A 140 16.27 3.35 -11.64
CA GLU A 140 16.47 2.95 -13.05
C GLU A 140 15.37 3.50 -13.97
N TYR A 141 14.16 3.62 -13.43
CA TYR A 141 13.00 4.13 -14.15
C TYR A 141 12.33 5.27 -13.37
N LYS A 142 11.60 6.10 -14.08
CA LYS A 142 10.85 7.23 -13.54
C LYS A 142 9.38 7.14 -13.92
N PHE A 143 8.54 7.92 -13.24
CA PHE A 143 7.16 8.11 -13.64
C PHE A 143 7.09 8.47 -15.15
N PRO A 144 6.18 7.86 -15.93
CA PRO A 144 5.06 7.01 -15.52
C PRO A 144 5.30 5.49 -15.70
N ALA A 145 6.54 5.01 -15.72
CA ALA A 145 6.88 3.63 -16.10
C ALA A 145 6.07 2.55 -15.34
N ALA A 146 5.86 2.72 -14.03
CA ALA A 146 5.08 1.77 -13.24
C ALA A 146 3.59 1.77 -13.63
N SER A 147 3.01 2.95 -13.88
CA SER A 147 1.61 3.07 -14.34
C SER A 147 1.39 2.42 -15.71
N GLU A 148 2.38 2.54 -16.62
CA GLU A 148 2.37 1.86 -17.93
C GLU A 148 2.42 0.33 -17.77
N ASP A 149 3.25 -0.17 -16.85
CA ASP A 149 3.36 -1.61 -16.57
C ASP A 149 2.05 -2.16 -16.01
N VAL A 150 1.46 -1.47 -15.02
CA VAL A 150 0.16 -1.86 -14.47
C VAL A 150 -0.93 -1.84 -15.54
N ALA A 151 -0.97 -0.81 -16.38
CA ALA A 151 -1.92 -0.71 -17.49
C ALA A 151 -1.74 -1.85 -18.51
N SER A 152 -0.50 -2.28 -18.76
CA SER A 152 -0.19 -3.40 -19.65
C SER A 152 -0.69 -4.73 -19.09
N VAL A 153 -0.45 -4.99 -17.80
CA VAL A 153 -0.98 -6.16 -17.10
C VAL A 153 -2.51 -6.13 -17.07
N TYR A 154 -3.10 -5.00 -16.72
CA TYR A 154 -4.55 -4.83 -16.63
C TYR A 154 -5.23 -5.08 -17.99
N ARG A 155 -4.70 -4.51 -19.07
CA ARG A 155 -5.20 -4.71 -20.44
C ARG A 155 -5.18 -6.19 -20.85
N GLU A 156 -4.14 -6.92 -20.46
CA GLU A 156 -4.06 -8.36 -20.76
C GLU A 156 -5.09 -9.16 -19.96
N LEU A 157 -5.31 -8.80 -18.70
CA LEU A 157 -6.30 -9.47 -17.84
C LEU A 157 -7.74 -9.18 -18.29
N LEU A 158 -8.03 -8.02 -18.88
CA LEU A 158 -9.34 -7.70 -19.45
C LEU A 158 -9.75 -8.62 -20.61
N LYS A 159 -8.83 -9.38 -21.21
CA LYS A 159 -9.17 -10.42 -22.18
C LYS A 159 -9.81 -11.67 -21.54
N GLN A 160 -9.66 -11.84 -20.22
CA GLN A 160 -10.11 -13.02 -19.48
C GLN A 160 -11.12 -12.69 -18.38
N TYR A 161 -11.06 -11.47 -17.85
CA TYR A 161 -11.88 -11.00 -16.73
C TYR A 161 -12.63 -9.72 -17.11
N LYS A 162 -13.86 -9.57 -16.63
CA LYS A 162 -14.56 -8.29 -16.71
C LYS A 162 -13.89 -7.28 -15.77
N ALA A 163 -13.91 -6.00 -16.11
CA ALA A 163 -13.32 -4.96 -15.27
C ALA A 163 -13.87 -4.94 -13.84
N GLU A 164 -15.19 -5.14 -13.69
CA GLU A 164 -15.86 -5.22 -12.40
C GLU A 164 -15.50 -6.44 -11.55
N SER A 165 -14.81 -7.42 -12.14
CA SER A 165 -14.31 -8.64 -11.48
C SER A 165 -12.81 -8.57 -11.14
N ILE A 166 -12.16 -7.45 -11.48
CA ILE A 166 -10.75 -7.18 -11.16
C ILE A 166 -10.67 -6.21 -9.99
N GLY A 167 -9.95 -6.58 -8.95
CA GLY A 167 -9.55 -5.66 -7.86
C GLY A 167 -8.07 -5.32 -7.96
N ILE A 168 -7.68 -4.13 -7.51
CA ILE A 168 -6.27 -3.71 -7.43
C ILE A 168 -5.99 -3.22 -6.02
N PHE A 169 -4.89 -3.66 -5.42
CA PHE A 169 -4.49 -3.17 -4.09
C PHE A 169 -2.97 -3.12 -3.96
N GLY A 170 -2.50 -2.33 -3.02
CA GLY A 170 -1.10 -2.27 -2.68
C GLY A 170 -0.82 -1.50 -1.42
N CYS A 171 0.37 -1.67 -0.88
CA CYS A 171 0.86 -1.01 0.33
C CYS A 171 1.87 0.08 -0.01
N SER A 172 1.86 1.20 0.73
CA SER A 172 2.89 2.24 0.59
C SER A 172 2.98 2.76 -0.86
N ALA A 173 4.15 2.66 -1.48
CA ALA A 173 4.31 2.96 -2.91
C ALA A 173 3.28 2.23 -3.80
N GLY A 174 2.96 0.97 -3.48
CA GLY A 174 1.94 0.21 -4.20
C GLY A 174 0.53 0.73 -3.99
N GLY A 175 0.23 1.31 -2.83
CA GLY A 175 -1.03 1.98 -2.56
C GLY A 175 -1.16 3.30 -3.35
N MET A 176 -0.08 4.08 -3.43
CA MET A 176 0.00 5.26 -4.31
C MET A 176 -0.19 4.84 -5.77
N LEU A 177 0.58 3.85 -6.24
CA LEU A 177 0.49 3.33 -7.61
C LEU A 177 -0.90 2.77 -7.94
N THR A 178 -1.62 2.22 -6.95
CA THR A 178 -3.02 1.80 -7.13
C THR A 178 -3.90 3.00 -7.51
N ALA A 179 -3.76 4.12 -6.81
CA ALA A 179 -4.49 5.34 -7.12
C ALA A 179 -4.05 5.96 -8.47
N GLU A 180 -2.74 6.06 -8.70
CA GLU A 180 -2.16 6.52 -9.97
C GLU A 180 -2.64 5.68 -11.14
N SER A 181 -2.72 4.35 -10.99
CA SER A 181 -3.18 3.45 -12.05
C SER A 181 -4.64 3.72 -12.42
N VAL A 182 -5.51 3.98 -11.44
CA VAL A 182 -6.93 4.33 -11.73
C VAL A 182 -7.03 5.67 -12.45
N ALA A 183 -6.21 6.67 -12.10
CA ALA A 183 -6.13 7.93 -12.82
C ALA A 183 -5.60 7.71 -14.25
N TRP A 184 -4.53 6.92 -14.40
CA TRP A 184 -3.94 6.56 -15.69
C TRP A 184 -4.93 5.87 -16.62
N PHE A 185 -5.74 4.95 -16.09
CA PHE A 185 -6.76 4.23 -16.88
C PHE A 185 -7.79 5.18 -17.49
N GLN A 186 -8.16 6.25 -16.78
CA GLN A 186 -9.15 7.24 -17.27
C GLN A 186 -8.68 7.99 -18.51
N THR A 187 -7.37 8.12 -18.73
CA THR A 187 -6.78 8.84 -19.86
C THR A 187 -6.26 7.90 -20.95
N HIS A 188 -6.34 6.58 -20.73
CA HIS A 188 -5.79 5.57 -21.65
C HIS A 188 -6.83 4.52 -22.09
N ASP A 189 -8.11 4.91 -22.12
CA ASP A 189 -9.24 4.10 -22.60
C ASP A 189 -9.34 2.72 -21.93
N LEU A 190 -9.01 2.64 -20.63
CA LEU A 190 -9.17 1.43 -19.83
C LEU A 190 -10.35 1.59 -18.88
N PRO A 191 -11.24 0.59 -18.78
CA PRO A 191 -12.34 0.64 -17.84
C PRO A 191 -11.82 0.61 -16.40
N ARG A 192 -12.58 1.24 -15.48
CA ARG A 192 -12.21 1.21 -14.06
C ARG A 192 -12.40 -0.19 -13.48
N PRO A 193 -11.51 -0.64 -12.54
CA PRO A 193 -11.68 -1.92 -11.86
C PRO A 193 -12.90 -1.93 -10.93
N GLY A 194 -13.31 -3.12 -10.48
CA GLY A 194 -14.45 -3.29 -9.59
C GLY A 194 -14.26 -2.66 -8.22
N ALA A 195 -13.04 -2.69 -7.69
CA ALA A 195 -12.67 -2.10 -6.39
C ALA A 195 -11.16 -1.91 -6.30
N ILE A 196 -10.72 -1.02 -5.39
CA ILE A 196 -9.30 -0.82 -5.08
C ILE A 196 -9.01 -0.78 -3.59
N GLY A 197 -7.75 -1.08 -3.23
CA GLY A 197 -7.22 -0.96 -1.88
C GLY A 197 -5.98 -0.07 -1.84
N ILE A 198 -6.04 1.03 -1.10
CA ILE A 198 -4.93 1.96 -0.87
C ILE A 198 -4.47 1.75 0.57
N PHE A 199 -3.41 0.96 0.77
CA PHE A 199 -2.97 0.54 2.10
C PHE A 199 -1.70 1.28 2.50
N CYS A 200 -1.68 1.82 3.73
CA CYS A 200 -0.56 2.61 4.24
C CYS A 200 -0.10 3.68 3.24
N ALA A 201 -1.06 4.35 2.60
CA ALA A 201 -0.83 5.29 1.52
C ALA A 201 -2.00 6.26 1.36
N SER A 202 -1.94 7.06 0.31
CA SER A 202 -2.98 8.01 -0.11
C SER A 202 -3.09 8.04 -1.63
N ALA A 203 -4.10 8.73 -2.15
CA ALA A 203 -4.20 9.04 -3.58
C ALA A 203 -3.39 10.29 -3.97
N GLY A 204 -2.27 10.53 -3.31
CA GLY A 204 -1.37 11.66 -3.55
C GLY A 204 -0.20 11.65 -2.58
N ASP A 205 0.49 12.79 -2.45
CA ASP A 205 1.61 12.92 -1.53
C ASP A 205 1.17 12.84 -0.06
N PHE A 206 2.10 12.48 0.80
CA PHE A 206 1.89 12.44 2.24
C PHE A 206 1.89 13.85 2.84
N GLY A 207 1.18 14.03 3.94
CA GLY A 207 1.08 15.31 4.62
C GLY A 207 0.19 15.23 5.86
N GLY A 208 -0.05 16.38 6.48
CA GLY A 208 -0.87 16.51 7.68
C GLY A 208 -0.12 16.21 8.98
N ASP A 209 -0.84 16.17 10.09
CA ASP A 209 -0.24 16.04 11.43
C ASP A 209 0.58 14.77 11.63
N ALA A 210 0.17 13.69 10.97
CA ALA A 210 0.87 12.39 11.04
C ALA A 210 2.35 12.51 10.73
N GLU A 211 2.69 13.34 9.77
CA GLU A 211 4.06 13.54 9.32
C GLU A 211 5.00 14.07 10.40
N TYR A 212 4.45 14.87 11.30
CA TYR A 212 5.22 15.50 12.39
C TYR A 212 5.10 14.73 13.70
N THR A 213 3.96 14.08 13.94
CA THR A 213 3.65 13.46 15.23
C THR A 213 4.05 11.98 15.30
N THR A 214 4.06 11.27 14.17
CA THR A 214 4.28 9.81 14.18
C THR A 214 5.76 9.39 14.13
N PRO A 215 6.70 10.08 13.47
CA PRO A 215 8.08 9.60 13.40
C PRO A 215 8.73 9.34 14.76
N PRO A 216 8.61 10.22 15.76
CA PRO A 216 9.16 9.92 17.10
C PRO A 216 8.44 8.76 17.79
N LEU A 217 7.17 8.48 17.47
CA LEU A 217 6.41 7.36 18.01
C LEU A 217 6.72 6.02 17.33
N ASP A 218 7.27 6.06 16.12
CA ASP A 218 7.75 4.91 15.36
C ASP A 218 9.27 4.67 15.52
N GLY A 219 9.93 5.41 16.43
CA GLY A 219 11.36 5.32 16.65
C GLY A 219 12.21 5.84 15.48
N ARG A 220 11.63 6.60 14.60
CA ARG A 220 12.30 7.21 13.44
C ARG A 220 12.45 8.71 13.66
N MET A 221 13.56 9.25 13.22
CA MET A 221 13.65 10.71 13.04
C MET A 221 12.69 11.12 11.93
N PRO A 222 12.07 12.32 12.01
CA PRO A 222 11.34 12.85 10.88
C PRO A 222 12.23 12.74 9.65
N PRO A 223 11.74 12.17 8.57
CA PRO A 223 12.59 11.97 7.41
C PRO A 223 13.11 13.31 6.93
N ALA A 224 14.43 13.42 6.82
CA ALA A 224 15.07 14.44 5.98
C ALA A 224 14.70 14.25 4.48
N ILE A 225 13.61 13.54 4.20
CA ILE A 225 13.12 13.17 2.88
C ILE A 225 12.39 14.37 2.25
N ARG A 226 12.07 15.40 3.05
CA ARG A 226 11.40 16.58 2.53
C ARG A 226 12.41 17.67 2.23
N SER A 227 12.42 18.10 0.99
CA SER A 227 13.03 19.38 0.62
C SER A 227 12.29 20.53 1.32
N GLY A 228 12.83 21.73 1.22
CA GLY A 228 12.19 22.94 1.77
C GLY A 228 10.78 23.24 1.26
N ASP A 229 10.27 22.48 0.28
CA ASP A 229 8.89 22.53 -0.23
C ASP A 229 7.93 21.54 0.47
N GLY A 230 8.41 20.77 1.44
CA GLY A 230 7.61 19.86 2.23
C GLY A 230 7.20 18.56 1.54
N ARG A 231 7.79 18.20 0.38
CA ARG A 231 7.41 17.03 -0.41
C ARG A 231 8.35 15.85 -0.22
N MET A 232 7.83 14.65 -0.39
CA MET A 232 8.64 13.44 -0.40
C MET A 232 9.37 13.30 -1.74
N HIS A 233 10.72 13.37 -1.71
CA HIS A 233 11.55 13.18 -2.88
C HIS A 233 11.91 11.70 -3.08
N LEU A 234 11.06 10.99 -3.81
CA LEU A 234 11.41 9.68 -4.34
C LEU A 234 12.05 9.85 -5.72
N SER A 235 13.17 9.15 -5.96
CA SER A 235 13.90 9.22 -7.23
C SER A 235 13.02 8.88 -8.44
N TYR A 236 12.00 8.05 -8.23
CA TYR A 236 11.01 7.70 -9.25
C TYR A 236 10.21 8.91 -9.77
N PHE A 237 9.92 9.89 -8.91
CA PHE A 237 9.17 11.11 -9.24
C PHE A 237 10.07 12.33 -9.50
N ALA A 238 11.38 12.15 -9.66
CA ALA A 238 12.34 13.27 -9.74
C ALA A 238 11.99 14.31 -10.84
N ASP A 239 11.37 13.87 -11.93
CA ASP A 239 10.99 14.73 -13.07
C ASP A 239 9.46 14.90 -13.19
N ALA A 240 8.67 14.43 -12.21
CA ALA A 240 7.22 14.48 -12.25
C ALA A 240 6.68 15.75 -11.58
N ASP A 241 5.59 16.29 -12.10
CA ASP A 241 4.83 17.33 -11.43
C ASP A 241 3.91 16.67 -10.39
N MET A 242 4.17 16.91 -9.11
CA MET A 242 3.35 16.37 -8.01
C MET A 242 1.94 16.98 -7.95
N HIS A 243 1.64 18.00 -8.76
CA HIS A 243 0.28 18.55 -8.95
C HIS A 243 -0.46 17.89 -10.11
N ASP A 244 0.22 17.09 -10.94
CA ASP A 244 -0.43 16.33 -12.00
C ASP A 244 -1.37 15.28 -11.37
N PRO A 245 -2.67 15.28 -11.73
CA PRO A 245 -3.62 14.26 -11.26
C PRO A 245 -3.24 12.81 -11.59
N MET A 246 -2.33 12.60 -12.54
CA MET A 246 -1.80 11.25 -12.84
C MET A 246 -0.77 10.80 -11.81
N VAL A 247 -0.14 11.74 -11.08
CA VAL A 247 0.81 11.49 -9.98
C VAL A 247 0.09 11.59 -8.62
N SER A 248 -0.75 12.60 -8.47
CA SER A 248 -1.49 12.89 -7.24
C SER A 248 -2.99 13.03 -7.55
N PRO A 249 -3.74 11.94 -7.68
CA PRO A 249 -5.17 12.01 -8.01
C PRO A 249 -6.02 12.90 -7.10
N VAL A 250 -5.63 13.10 -5.82
CA VAL A 250 -6.30 14.03 -4.90
C VAL A 250 -6.27 15.49 -5.39
N ALA A 251 -5.40 15.84 -6.33
CA ALA A 251 -5.34 17.18 -6.92
C ALA A 251 -6.53 17.48 -7.85
N SER A 252 -7.32 16.45 -8.24
CA SER A 252 -8.45 16.62 -9.16
C SER A 252 -9.72 15.93 -8.66
N ALA A 253 -10.73 16.72 -8.34
CA ALA A 253 -12.06 16.21 -7.99
C ALA A 253 -12.71 15.42 -9.14
N GLU A 254 -12.43 15.79 -10.39
CA GLU A 254 -12.94 15.07 -11.57
C GLU A 254 -12.35 13.66 -11.65
N VAL A 255 -11.04 13.52 -11.41
CA VAL A 255 -10.34 12.22 -11.45
C VAL A 255 -10.79 11.35 -10.28
N LEU A 256 -10.79 11.90 -9.04
CA LEU A 256 -11.23 11.16 -7.85
C LEU A 256 -12.70 10.73 -7.93
N GLY A 257 -13.58 11.58 -8.46
CA GLY A 257 -15.02 11.28 -8.58
C GLY A 257 -15.32 10.07 -9.46
N LYS A 258 -14.36 9.61 -10.25
CA LYS A 258 -14.47 8.42 -11.12
C LYS A 258 -13.83 7.16 -10.50
N PHE A 259 -13.34 7.25 -9.27
CA PHE A 259 -12.72 6.09 -8.60
C PHE A 259 -13.77 5.00 -8.30
N PRO A 260 -13.36 3.72 -8.31
CA PRO A 260 -14.22 2.62 -7.86
C PRO A 260 -14.36 2.64 -6.33
N PRO A 261 -15.21 1.76 -5.74
CA PRO A 261 -15.20 1.52 -4.32
C PRO A 261 -13.78 1.32 -3.79
N THR A 262 -13.40 2.06 -2.75
CA THR A 262 -12.02 2.17 -2.27
C THR A 262 -11.92 1.78 -0.80
N LEU A 263 -11.00 0.87 -0.47
CA LEU A 263 -10.61 0.55 0.90
C LEU A 263 -9.30 1.26 1.23
N ILE A 264 -9.26 1.94 2.36
CA ILE A 264 -8.06 2.61 2.87
C ILE A 264 -7.73 2.01 4.25
N LEU A 265 -6.48 1.58 4.44
CA LEU A 265 -5.99 0.98 5.67
C LEU A 265 -4.71 1.69 6.13
N SER A 266 -4.58 1.93 7.44
CA SER A 266 -3.31 2.37 8.05
C SER A 266 -3.29 2.12 9.56
N GLY A 267 -2.16 2.45 10.20
CA GLY A 267 -2.02 2.49 11.65
C GLY A 267 -1.88 3.93 12.15
N THR A 268 -2.30 4.23 13.38
CA THR A 268 -2.25 5.60 13.91
C THR A 268 -0.83 6.08 14.27
N ARG A 269 0.18 5.21 14.24
CA ARG A 269 1.61 5.59 14.32
C ARG A 269 2.31 5.61 12.96
N ALA A 270 1.56 5.46 11.87
CA ALA A 270 2.10 5.54 10.51
C ALA A 270 2.06 6.98 9.99
N PHE A 271 3.11 7.41 9.29
CA PHE A 271 3.22 8.77 8.75
C PHE A 271 2.18 9.08 7.65
N ASP A 272 1.56 8.06 7.10
CA ASP A 272 0.60 8.14 5.98
C ASP A 272 -0.86 8.33 6.44
N TYR A 273 -1.20 8.12 7.73
CA TYR A 273 -2.61 8.03 8.11
C TYR A 273 -3.39 9.34 7.88
N SER A 274 -2.77 10.52 8.07
CA SER A 274 -3.43 11.81 7.80
C SER A 274 -3.77 11.97 6.32
N ALA A 275 -2.87 11.57 5.44
CA ALA A 275 -3.10 11.60 3.99
C ALA A 275 -4.15 10.56 3.56
N GLY A 276 -4.19 9.39 4.23
CA GLY A 276 -5.25 8.40 4.08
C GLY A 276 -6.62 8.94 4.48
N ILE A 277 -6.72 9.62 5.62
CA ILE A 277 -7.95 10.32 6.07
C ILE A 277 -8.38 11.37 5.02
N ASN A 278 -7.45 12.19 4.53
CA ASN A 278 -7.75 13.18 3.51
C ASN A 278 -8.30 12.54 2.23
N THR A 279 -7.66 11.48 1.76
CA THR A 279 -8.12 10.71 0.58
C THR A 279 -9.55 10.19 0.80
N HIS A 280 -9.81 9.53 1.94
CA HIS A 280 -11.14 9.05 2.29
C HIS A 280 -12.19 10.16 2.27
N ASN A 281 -11.90 11.29 2.92
CA ASN A 281 -12.83 12.43 3.01
C ASN A 281 -13.11 13.04 1.64
N GLN A 282 -12.10 13.14 0.77
CA GLN A 282 -12.26 13.62 -0.59
C GLN A 282 -13.14 12.68 -1.43
N LEU A 283 -12.88 11.38 -1.38
CA LEU A 283 -13.68 10.37 -2.09
C LEU A 283 -15.14 10.41 -1.65
N THR A 284 -15.40 10.38 -0.34
CA THR A 284 -16.77 10.40 0.20
C THR A 284 -17.51 11.69 -0.11
N LYS A 285 -16.82 12.86 -0.08
CA LYS A 285 -17.38 14.15 -0.51
C LYS A 285 -17.83 14.15 -1.96
N LEU A 286 -17.16 13.38 -2.82
CA LEU A 286 -17.48 13.23 -4.24
C LEU A 286 -18.50 12.12 -4.52
N GLY A 287 -19.04 11.47 -3.48
CA GLY A 287 -20.01 10.37 -3.60
C GLY A 287 -19.39 9.03 -3.98
N VAL A 288 -18.07 8.92 -3.95
CA VAL A 288 -17.36 7.64 -4.14
C VAL A 288 -17.46 6.84 -2.85
N GLU A 289 -17.83 5.57 -2.96
CA GLU A 289 -17.87 4.68 -1.82
C GLU A 289 -16.46 4.38 -1.32
N ALA A 290 -16.16 4.75 -0.06
CA ALA A 290 -14.87 4.54 0.56
C ALA A 290 -15.01 4.03 1.99
N GLU A 291 -14.18 3.05 2.36
CA GLU A 291 -14.08 2.52 3.72
C GLU A 291 -12.67 2.86 4.25
N LEU A 292 -12.60 3.36 5.49
CA LEU A 292 -11.33 3.67 6.17
C LEU A 292 -11.23 2.86 7.46
N HIS A 293 -10.13 2.13 7.62
CA HIS A 293 -9.80 1.40 8.84
C HIS A 293 -8.43 1.82 9.36
N LEU A 294 -8.35 2.22 10.63
CA LEU A 294 -7.13 2.60 11.31
C LEU A 294 -6.94 1.74 12.57
N TRP A 295 -5.78 1.10 12.69
CA TRP A 295 -5.42 0.34 13.88
C TRP A 295 -4.60 1.20 14.82
N ASP A 296 -5.10 1.41 16.03
CA ASP A 296 -4.47 2.29 17.00
C ASP A 296 -3.13 1.73 17.49
N GLY A 297 -2.12 2.60 17.57
CA GLY A 297 -0.80 2.27 18.06
C GLY A 297 0.09 1.47 17.10
N LEU A 298 -0.39 1.13 15.89
CA LEU A 298 0.38 0.42 14.88
C LEU A 298 0.99 1.37 13.84
N PHE A 299 2.09 0.94 13.23
CA PHE A 299 2.93 1.73 12.33
C PHE A 299 2.72 1.35 10.86
N HIS A 300 3.40 2.02 9.96
CA HIS A 300 3.37 1.80 8.52
C HIS A 300 3.74 0.34 8.15
N GLY A 301 2.89 -0.34 7.38
CA GLY A 301 3.13 -1.73 6.96
C GLY A 301 3.03 -2.77 8.08
N PHE A 302 2.41 -2.47 9.20
CA PHE A 302 2.33 -3.33 10.39
C PHE A 302 1.83 -4.75 10.12
N TYR A 303 1.01 -4.95 9.12
CA TYR A 303 0.33 -6.21 8.83
C TYR A 303 1.17 -7.24 8.07
N TYR A 304 2.48 -7.02 7.94
CA TYR A 304 3.36 -8.01 7.29
C TYR A 304 3.61 -9.25 8.15
N ASP A 305 3.59 -9.15 9.49
CA ASP A 305 3.74 -10.30 10.38
C ASP A 305 2.39 -10.93 10.72
N PRO A 306 2.10 -12.18 10.26
CA PRO A 306 0.83 -12.85 10.50
C PRO A 306 0.63 -13.31 11.94
N ASP A 307 1.66 -13.26 12.78
CA ASP A 307 1.55 -13.63 14.19
C ASP A 307 0.83 -12.55 15.01
N VAL A 308 0.80 -11.31 14.51
CA VAL A 308 0.08 -10.20 15.12
C VAL A 308 -1.42 -10.33 14.83
N PRO A 309 -2.31 -10.35 15.84
CA PRO A 309 -3.77 -10.45 15.63
C PRO A 309 -4.32 -9.36 14.73
N GLU A 310 -3.90 -8.11 14.91
CA GLU A 310 -4.33 -6.95 14.12
C GLU A 310 -3.93 -7.07 12.64
N SER A 311 -2.82 -7.77 12.33
CA SER A 311 -2.48 -8.10 10.94
C SER A 311 -3.54 -9.01 10.32
N ARG A 312 -3.99 -10.02 11.06
CA ARG A 312 -5.04 -10.94 10.59
C ARG A 312 -6.39 -10.26 10.41
N GLU A 313 -6.73 -9.34 11.31
CA GLU A 313 -7.93 -8.48 11.16
C GLU A 313 -7.85 -7.65 9.88
N THR A 314 -6.66 -7.12 9.54
CA THR A 314 -6.42 -6.39 8.29
C THR A 314 -6.67 -7.26 7.06
N TYR A 315 -6.23 -8.52 7.09
CA TYR A 315 -6.50 -9.47 5.98
C TYR A 315 -7.98 -9.78 5.87
N ASP A 316 -8.67 -10.00 6.99
CA ASP A 316 -10.12 -10.25 7.03
C ASP A 316 -10.91 -9.07 6.44
N VAL A 317 -10.57 -7.85 6.83
CA VAL A 317 -11.19 -6.62 6.29
C VAL A 317 -10.97 -6.53 4.78
N THR A 318 -9.73 -6.76 4.33
CA THR A 318 -9.38 -6.71 2.90
C THR A 318 -10.16 -7.74 2.08
N VAL A 319 -10.18 -8.99 2.55
CA VAL A 319 -10.89 -10.07 1.85
C VAL A 319 -12.39 -9.79 1.80
N LYS A 320 -13.00 -9.39 2.93
CA LYS A 320 -14.43 -9.08 3.01
C LYS A 320 -14.80 -7.90 2.09
N PHE A 321 -13.95 -6.89 2.01
CA PHE A 321 -14.18 -5.75 1.14
C PHE A 321 -14.21 -6.18 -0.33
N PHE A 322 -13.18 -6.86 -0.83
CA PHE A 322 -13.15 -7.31 -2.22
C PHE A 322 -14.26 -8.33 -2.52
N ASP A 323 -14.56 -9.21 -1.58
CA ASP A 323 -15.63 -10.19 -1.71
C ASP A 323 -17.00 -9.54 -1.93
N LYS A 324 -17.27 -8.44 -1.24
CA LYS A 324 -18.51 -7.65 -1.33
C LYS A 324 -18.58 -6.81 -2.62
N ARG A 325 -17.45 -6.36 -3.17
CA ARG A 325 -17.39 -5.35 -4.23
C ARG A 325 -17.17 -5.93 -5.62
N LEU A 326 -16.45 -7.04 -5.74
CA LEU A 326 -16.20 -7.64 -7.05
C LEU A 326 -17.42 -8.42 -7.52
N ARG A 327 -17.76 -8.25 -8.79
CA ARG A 327 -18.83 -9.02 -9.44
C ARG A 327 -18.32 -10.36 -9.94
N GLU A 328 -19.23 -11.31 -10.11
CA GLU A 328 -18.95 -12.63 -10.69
C GLU A 328 -18.89 -12.57 -12.23
#